data_f7eb5aaf30809e132ac54aa0ab832f1b
#
_entry.id   f7eb5aaf30809e132ac54aa0ab832f1b
#
_cell.length_a   1.000
_cell.length_b   1.000
_cell.length_c   1.000
_cell.angle_alpha   90.00
_cell.angle_beta   90.00
_cell.angle_gamma   90.00
#
_symmetry.space_group_name_H-M   'P 1'
#
loop_
_entity.id
_entity.type
_entity.pdbx_description
1 polymer ?
#
loop_
_entity_poly.entity_id
_entity_poly.type
_entity_poly.pdbx_seq_one_letter_code
_entity_poly.pdbx_strand_id
1 'polypeptide(L)'
;MAESSFTFSGTKAEKYEQLLPQLYLLIEGEKNLIGLLANTTAALKECFDFFWVGFYLVQNNQLELGPFQGTIACSTIKYGRGVCGTSWETKTTQLVPDVEAFPGHIACSASSKSEIVIPIIKNDEVVAVLDVDSD
;
A
#
# COMPACT_ATOMS: atom_id res chain seq x y z
N MET A 1 9.01 -1.49 -24.98
CA MET A 1 8.80 -2.04 -23.64
C MET A 1 7.92 -3.26 -23.71
N ALA A 2 8.34 -4.32 -23.08
CA ALA A 2 7.55 -5.54 -23.09
C ALA A 2 6.29 -5.38 -22.23
N GLU A 3 5.15 -5.64 -22.81
CA GLU A 3 3.89 -5.76 -22.09
C GLU A 3 3.81 -7.16 -21.50
N SER A 4 4.77 -7.50 -20.63
CA SER A 4 4.72 -8.80 -19.99
C SER A 4 3.85 -8.69 -18.73
N SER A 5 2.79 -9.45 -18.69
CA SER A 5 2.07 -9.69 -17.46
C SER A 5 2.97 -10.51 -16.53
N PHE A 6 2.98 -10.17 -15.26
CA PHE A 6 3.68 -10.94 -14.25
C PHE A 6 2.94 -12.26 -14.05
N THR A 7 3.68 -13.34 -13.90
CA THR A 7 3.12 -14.68 -13.63
C THR A 7 3.62 -15.14 -12.28
N PHE A 8 2.69 -15.52 -11.41
CA PHE A 8 3.00 -15.96 -10.06
C PHE A 8 2.35 -17.32 -9.77
N SER A 9 3.07 -18.18 -9.05
CA SER A 9 2.55 -19.49 -8.68
C SER A 9 3.17 -19.97 -7.37
N GLY A 10 2.48 -20.89 -6.70
CA GLY A 10 2.96 -21.51 -5.48
C GLY A 10 2.43 -20.88 -4.21
N THR A 11 3.16 -21.04 -3.13
CA THR A 11 2.81 -20.51 -1.82
C THR A 11 2.97 -18.99 -1.77
N LYS A 12 2.41 -18.37 -0.72
CA LYS A 12 2.54 -16.93 -0.50
C LYS A 12 4.02 -16.50 -0.45
N ALA A 13 4.85 -17.25 0.28
CA ALA A 13 6.28 -16.96 0.38
C ALA A 13 6.97 -17.05 -0.98
N GLU A 14 6.64 -18.08 -1.77
CA GLU A 14 7.18 -18.25 -3.13
C GLU A 14 6.76 -17.10 -4.04
N LYS A 15 5.52 -16.64 -3.91
CA LYS A 15 5.04 -15.49 -4.69
C LYS A 15 5.80 -14.20 -4.36
N TYR A 16 6.12 -13.96 -3.09
CA TYR A 16 6.95 -12.80 -2.71
C TYR A 16 8.35 -12.90 -3.30
N GLU A 17 8.95 -14.09 -3.28
CA GLU A 17 10.27 -14.31 -3.88
C GLU A 17 10.26 -14.05 -5.39
N GLN A 18 9.17 -14.39 -6.06
CA GLN A 18 9.00 -14.15 -7.51
C GLN A 18 8.73 -12.66 -7.79
N LEU A 19 7.97 -11.99 -6.93
CA LEU A 19 7.55 -10.62 -7.11
C LEU A 19 8.71 -9.63 -6.98
N LEU A 20 9.57 -9.80 -5.98
CA LEU A 20 10.61 -8.82 -5.66
C LEU A 20 11.54 -8.50 -6.83
N PRO A 21 12.11 -9.47 -7.56
CA PRO A 21 12.96 -9.16 -8.72
C PRO A 21 12.20 -8.41 -9.82
N GLN A 22 10.94 -8.73 -10.02
CA GLN A 22 10.10 -8.08 -11.04
C GLN A 22 9.78 -6.64 -10.64
N LEU A 23 9.52 -6.38 -9.36
CA LEU A 23 9.34 -5.03 -8.84
C LEU A 23 10.61 -4.19 -8.99
N TYR A 24 11.77 -4.75 -8.68
CA TYR A 24 13.04 -4.04 -8.87
C TYR A 24 13.23 -3.60 -10.31
N LEU A 25 12.87 -4.45 -11.27
CA LEU A 25 12.95 -4.10 -12.68
C LEU A 25 11.98 -2.97 -13.06
N LEU A 26 10.78 -2.96 -12.47
CA LEU A 26 9.83 -1.87 -12.67
C LEU A 26 10.31 -0.55 -12.10
N ILE A 27 10.97 -0.60 -10.96
CA ILE A 27 11.40 0.58 -10.22
C ILE A 27 12.66 1.19 -10.82
N GLU A 28 13.59 0.35 -11.27
CA GLU A 28 14.89 0.77 -11.73
C GLU A 28 14.79 1.73 -12.91
N GLY A 29 15.32 2.93 -12.74
CA GLY A 29 15.36 3.94 -13.78
C GLY A 29 14.06 4.65 -14.08
N GLU A 30 12.97 4.29 -13.39
CA GLU A 30 11.66 4.95 -13.59
C GLU A 30 11.65 6.32 -12.93
N LYS A 31 11.33 7.35 -13.70
CA LYS A 31 11.30 8.73 -13.24
C LYS A 31 9.87 9.24 -13.02
N ASN A 32 8.87 8.56 -13.56
CA ASN A 32 7.47 8.91 -13.36
C ASN A 32 6.96 8.29 -12.07
N LEU A 33 6.96 9.07 -11.00
CA LEU A 33 6.55 8.59 -9.68
C LEU A 33 5.12 8.02 -9.69
N ILE A 34 4.19 8.72 -10.30
CA ILE A 34 2.79 8.28 -10.35
C ILE A 34 2.69 6.93 -11.07
N GLY A 35 3.33 6.80 -12.22
CA GLY A 35 3.34 5.55 -12.97
C GLY A 35 4.02 4.42 -12.19
N LEU A 36 5.11 4.69 -11.50
CA LEU A 36 5.80 3.73 -10.65
C LEU A 36 4.88 3.21 -9.55
N LEU A 37 4.24 4.11 -8.83
CA LEU A 37 3.33 3.73 -7.74
C LEU A 37 2.11 2.96 -8.29
N ALA A 38 1.55 3.41 -9.41
CA ALA A 38 0.43 2.72 -10.04
C ALA A 38 0.79 1.29 -10.46
N ASN A 39 1.93 1.10 -11.12
CA ASN A 39 2.39 -0.22 -11.55
C ASN A 39 2.74 -1.12 -10.36
N THR A 40 3.27 -0.57 -9.28
CA THR A 40 3.54 -1.32 -8.06
C THR A 40 2.23 -1.85 -7.45
N THR A 41 1.20 -1.02 -7.38
CA THR A 41 -0.11 -1.48 -6.88
C THR A 41 -0.71 -2.53 -7.79
N ALA A 42 -0.56 -2.39 -9.11
CA ALA A 42 -1.04 -3.37 -10.08
C ALA A 42 -0.34 -4.71 -9.90
N ALA A 43 0.99 -4.71 -9.73
CA ALA A 43 1.77 -5.93 -9.52
C ALA A 43 1.36 -6.65 -8.24
N LEU A 44 1.16 -5.91 -7.15
CA LEU A 44 0.71 -6.48 -5.87
C LEU A 44 -0.70 -7.06 -5.99
N LYS A 45 -1.59 -6.37 -6.69
CA LYS A 45 -2.96 -6.85 -6.93
C LYS A 45 -2.95 -8.14 -7.76
N GLU A 46 -2.18 -8.20 -8.84
CA GLU A 46 -2.06 -9.38 -9.68
C GLU A 46 -1.48 -10.57 -8.92
N CYS A 47 -0.48 -10.32 -8.06
CA CYS A 47 0.21 -11.37 -7.34
C CYS A 47 -0.64 -11.99 -6.23
N PHE A 48 -1.35 -11.18 -5.45
CA PHE A 48 -2.03 -11.62 -4.23
C PHE A 48 -3.54 -11.42 -4.21
N ASP A 49 -4.08 -10.73 -5.21
CA ASP A 49 -5.51 -10.42 -5.30
C ASP A 49 -6.07 -9.76 -4.03
N PHE A 50 -5.31 -8.84 -3.44
CA PHE A 50 -5.77 -8.08 -2.28
C PHE A 50 -7.07 -7.33 -2.59
N PHE A 51 -7.93 -7.18 -1.59
CA PHE A 51 -9.16 -6.40 -1.73
C PHE A 51 -8.85 -4.94 -2.13
N TRP A 52 -7.85 -4.35 -1.48
CA TRP A 52 -7.41 -2.99 -1.77
C TRP A 52 -5.90 -2.89 -1.55
N VAL A 53 -5.20 -2.22 -2.44
CA VAL A 53 -3.76 -1.94 -2.30
C VAL A 53 -3.44 -0.60 -2.91
N GLY A 54 -2.81 0.28 -2.14
CA GLY A 54 -2.53 1.62 -2.62
C GLY A 54 -1.58 2.41 -1.76
N PHE A 55 -1.27 3.60 -2.23
CA PHE A 55 -0.38 4.53 -1.56
C PHE A 55 -1.14 5.77 -1.12
N TYR A 56 -0.83 6.23 0.09
CA TYR A 56 -1.17 7.57 0.53
C TYR A 56 0.12 8.36 0.64
N LEU A 57 0.13 9.59 0.10
CA LEU A 57 1.30 10.45 0.07
C LEU A 57 1.19 11.54 1.11
N VAL A 58 2.29 11.84 1.82
CA VAL A 58 2.32 12.95 2.77
C VAL A 58 2.40 14.25 1.99
N GLN A 59 1.31 14.99 1.93
CA GLN A 59 1.19 16.27 1.25
C GLN A 59 0.28 17.19 2.07
N ASN A 60 0.59 18.47 2.13
CA ASN A 60 -0.25 19.45 2.86
C ASN A 60 -0.54 19.06 4.30
N ASN A 61 0.46 18.51 5.00
CA ASN A 61 0.37 18.06 6.39
C ASN A 61 -0.68 16.97 6.65
N GLN A 62 -0.98 16.17 5.65
CA GLN A 62 -1.92 15.05 5.75
C GLN A 62 -1.51 13.95 4.78
N LEU A 63 -2.13 12.79 4.90
CA LEU A 63 -2.01 11.74 3.91
C LEU A 63 -3.06 11.99 2.82
N GLU A 64 -2.61 12.05 1.58
CA GLU A 64 -3.47 12.24 0.42
C GLU A 64 -3.44 10.99 -0.46
N LEU A 65 -4.61 10.57 -0.92
CA LEU A 65 -4.75 9.37 -1.74
C LEU A 65 -3.91 9.48 -3.02
N GLY A 66 -3.05 8.49 -3.22
CA GLY A 66 -2.27 8.32 -4.42
C GLY A 66 -2.79 7.14 -5.26
N PRO A 67 -1.95 6.59 -6.14
CA PRO A 67 -2.36 5.45 -6.95
C PRO A 67 -2.75 4.23 -6.13
N PHE A 68 -3.81 3.54 -6.54
CA PHE A 68 -4.33 2.37 -5.86
C PHE A 68 -5.10 1.45 -6.81
N GLN A 69 -5.34 0.23 -6.33
CA GLN A 69 -6.21 -0.76 -6.96
C GLN A 69 -7.26 -1.19 -5.94
N GLY A 70 -8.53 -1.04 -6.28
CA GLY A 70 -9.62 -1.44 -5.40
C GLY A 70 -10.80 -0.48 -5.45
N THR A 71 -11.62 -0.53 -4.41
CA THR A 71 -12.82 0.32 -4.29
C THR A 71 -12.47 1.76 -3.93
N ILE A 72 -13.41 2.65 -4.11
CA ILE A 72 -13.29 4.07 -3.72
C ILE A 72 -12.81 4.16 -2.26
N ALA A 73 -11.87 5.03 -2.01
CA ALA A 73 -11.22 5.17 -0.72
C ALA A 73 -11.33 6.60 -0.18
N CYS A 74 -10.99 6.78 1.09
CA CYS A 74 -10.88 8.11 1.69
C CYS A 74 -9.82 8.92 0.93
N SER A 75 -10.14 10.16 0.56
CA SER A 75 -9.21 11.00 -0.20
C SER A 75 -8.10 11.58 0.67
N THR A 76 -8.35 11.79 1.96
CA THR A 76 -7.39 12.35 2.91
C THR A 76 -7.48 11.66 4.25
N ILE A 77 -6.33 11.53 4.94
CA ILE A 77 -6.26 10.97 6.28
C ILE A 77 -5.33 11.87 7.11
N LYS A 78 -5.78 12.23 8.31
CA LYS A 78 -5.01 13.11 9.19
C LYS A 78 -3.93 12.34 9.95
N TYR A 79 -2.89 13.06 10.34
CA TYR A 79 -1.80 12.54 11.17
C TYR A 79 -2.33 11.86 12.43
N GLY A 80 -1.84 10.65 12.72
CA GLY A 80 -2.22 9.90 13.90
C GLY A 80 -3.62 9.28 13.86
N ARG A 81 -4.34 9.38 12.75
CA ARG A 81 -5.71 8.87 12.63
C ARG A 81 -5.74 7.58 11.81
N GLY A 82 -6.48 6.60 12.31
CA GLY A 82 -6.62 5.29 11.67
C GLY A 82 -5.29 4.53 11.60
N VAL A 83 -5.27 3.44 10.86
CA VAL A 83 -4.07 2.61 10.73
C VAL A 83 -2.99 3.35 9.93
N CYS A 84 -3.36 3.98 8.82
CA CYS A 84 -2.42 4.75 8.00
C CYS A 84 -1.82 5.93 8.77
N GLY A 85 -2.64 6.72 9.46
CA GLY A 85 -2.17 7.84 10.26
C GLY A 85 -1.29 7.42 11.42
N THR A 86 -1.58 6.27 12.02
CA THR A 86 -0.78 5.70 13.10
C THR A 86 0.59 5.24 12.59
N SER A 87 0.63 4.58 11.42
CA SER A 87 1.89 4.19 10.79
C SER A 87 2.76 5.43 10.51
N TRP A 88 2.16 6.49 10.02
CA TRP A 88 2.86 7.74 9.79
C TRP A 88 3.43 8.33 11.09
N GLU A 89 2.60 8.42 12.13
CA GLU A 89 2.99 8.99 13.41
C GLU A 89 4.12 8.20 14.08
N THR A 90 4.00 6.87 14.11
CA THR A 90 4.94 6.00 14.80
C THR A 90 6.15 5.62 13.96
N LYS A 91 6.11 5.87 12.65
CA LYS A 91 7.14 5.46 11.68
C LYS A 91 7.39 3.96 11.68
N THR A 92 6.33 3.18 11.95
CA THR A 92 6.40 1.72 12.01
C THR A 92 5.30 1.07 11.21
N THR A 93 5.58 -0.13 10.72
CA THR A 93 4.56 -0.97 10.08
C THR A 93 3.47 -1.31 11.09
N GLN A 94 2.22 -1.14 10.69
CA GLN A 94 1.06 -1.51 11.48
C GLN A 94 0.42 -2.73 10.85
N LEU A 95 0.47 -3.86 11.57
CA LEU A 95 -0.21 -5.09 11.15
C LEU A 95 -1.46 -5.27 11.98
N VAL A 96 -2.62 -5.24 11.33
CA VAL A 96 -3.94 -5.27 11.98
C VAL A 96 -4.73 -6.46 11.47
N PRO A 97 -4.71 -7.60 12.19
CA PRO A 97 -5.46 -8.79 11.78
C PRO A 97 -6.98 -8.59 11.80
N ASP A 98 -7.47 -7.69 12.65
CA ASP A 98 -8.89 -7.36 12.77
C ASP A 98 -9.05 -5.86 12.93
N VAL A 99 -9.53 -5.20 11.88
CA VAL A 99 -9.67 -3.73 11.85
C VAL A 99 -10.68 -3.23 12.89
N GLU A 100 -11.67 -4.04 13.24
CA GLU A 100 -12.67 -3.64 14.26
C GLU A 100 -12.06 -3.56 15.66
N ALA A 101 -10.98 -4.29 15.90
CA ALA A 101 -10.25 -4.24 17.16
C ALA A 101 -9.23 -3.10 17.24
N PHE A 102 -8.98 -2.39 16.14
CA PHE A 102 -8.00 -1.30 16.10
C PHE A 102 -8.62 -0.01 16.62
N PRO A 103 -8.07 0.59 17.70
CA PRO A 103 -8.61 1.83 18.26
C PRO A 103 -8.57 2.98 17.25
N GLY A 104 -9.71 3.62 17.02
CA GLY A 104 -9.78 4.75 16.10
C GLY A 104 -9.72 4.37 14.62
N HIS A 105 -9.99 3.12 14.27
CA HIS A 105 -10.02 2.68 12.87
C HIS A 105 -10.98 3.54 12.04
N ILE A 106 -10.50 3.98 10.88
CA ILE A 106 -11.30 4.72 9.92
C ILE A 106 -11.77 3.76 8.84
N ALA A 107 -13.08 3.51 8.79
CA ALA A 107 -13.66 2.61 7.80
C ALA A 107 -13.87 3.35 6.48
N CYS A 108 -12.86 3.39 5.62
CA CYS A 108 -13.00 3.90 4.25
C CYS A 108 -13.69 2.88 3.34
N SER A 109 -13.74 1.61 3.76
CA SER A 109 -14.51 0.55 3.13
C SER A 109 -15.05 -0.39 4.20
N ALA A 110 -16.33 -0.71 4.11
CA ALA A 110 -16.99 -1.62 5.04
C ALA A 110 -16.56 -3.09 4.84
N SER A 111 -15.92 -3.41 3.72
CA SER A 111 -15.51 -4.77 3.38
C SER A 111 -14.11 -5.14 3.87
N SER A 112 -13.32 -4.19 4.32
CA SER A 112 -11.99 -4.45 4.88
C SER A 112 -12.12 -5.14 6.23
N LYS A 113 -11.40 -6.24 6.41
CA LYS A 113 -11.37 -7.01 7.67
C LYS A 113 -10.02 -6.99 8.33
N SER A 114 -8.95 -6.99 7.55
CA SER A 114 -7.58 -6.88 8.03
C SER A 114 -6.81 -5.89 7.20
N GLU A 115 -5.76 -5.34 7.77
CA GLU A 115 -4.99 -4.29 7.12
C GLU A 115 -3.53 -4.37 7.53
N ILE A 116 -2.63 -4.06 6.59
CA ILE A 116 -1.23 -3.79 6.90
C ILE A 116 -0.86 -2.46 6.24
N VAL A 117 -0.19 -1.60 7.00
CA VAL A 117 0.30 -0.32 6.50
C VAL A 117 1.80 -0.24 6.76
N ILE A 118 2.55 0.03 5.70
CA ILE A 118 4.01 0.10 5.72
C ILE A 118 4.44 1.53 5.43
N PRO A 119 5.16 2.18 6.35
CA PRO A 119 5.62 3.54 6.10
C PRO A 119 6.81 3.55 5.14
N ILE A 120 6.81 4.49 4.21
CA ILE A 120 7.93 4.74 3.31
C ILE A 120 8.68 5.93 3.87
N ILE A 121 9.91 5.70 4.29
CA ILE A 121 10.71 6.68 5.02
C ILE A 121 11.88 7.15 4.15
N LYS A 122 12.05 8.47 4.08
CA LYS A 122 13.17 9.11 3.40
C LYS A 122 13.72 10.20 4.31
N ASN A 123 15.03 10.15 4.59
CA ASN A 123 15.69 11.13 5.47
C ASN A 123 15.00 11.23 6.85
N ASP A 124 14.72 10.07 7.44
CA ASP A 124 14.07 9.90 8.74
C ASP A 124 12.62 10.41 8.83
N GLU A 125 12.02 10.77 7.69
CA GLU A 125 10.63 11.21 7.64
C GLU A 125 9.79 10.31 6.76
N VAL A 126 8.55 10.08 7.17
CA VAL A 126 7.58 9.35 6.35
C VAL A 126 7.13 10.26 5.21
N VAL A 127 7.31 9.80 3.99
CA VAL A 127 6.87 10.53 2.78
C VAL A 127 5.62 9.92 2.17
N ALA A 128 5.32 8.67 2.49
CA ALA A 128 4.15 7.94 2.01
C ALA A 128 3.90 6.73 2.90
N VAL A 129 2.73 6.12 2.75
CA VAL A 129 2.45 4.80 3.31
C VAL A 129 1.91 3.90 2.21
N LEU A 130 2.27 2.62 2.28
CA LEU A 130 1.65 1.57 1.47
C LEU A 130 0.59 0.90 2.33
N ASP A 131 -0.66 0.96 1.89
CA ASP A 131 -1.81 0.39 2.59
C ASP A 131 -2.34 -0.81 1.82
N VAL A 132 -2.49 -1.92 2.51
CA VAL A 132 -3.05 -3.16 1.95
C VAL A 132 -4.17 -3.65 2.84
N ASP A 133 -5.35 -3.81 2.25
CA ASP A 133 -6.53 -4.30 2.95
C ASP A 133 -6.98 -5.64 2.38
N SER A 134 -7.42 -6.52 3.27
CA SER A 134 -8.01 -7.81 2.91
C SER A 134 -9.45 -7.90 3.43
N ASP A 135 -10.28 -8.54 2.65
CA ASP A 135 -11.68 -8.83 3.02
C ASP A 135 -11.85 -10.18 3.70
#